data_e4e24122784f76de9cbe24360c4b28d1
#
_entry.id   e4e24122784f76de9cbe24360c4b28d1
#
_cell.length_a   1.000
_cell.length_b   1.000
_cell.length_c   1.000
_cell.angle_alpha   90.00
_cell.angle_beta   90.00
_cell.angle_gamma   90.00
#
_symmetry.space_group_name_H-M   'P 1'
#
loop_
_entity.id
_entity.type
_entity.pdbx_description
1 polymer ?
#
loop_
_entity_poly.entity_id
_entity_poly.type
_entity_poly.pdbx_seq_one_letter_code
_entity_poly.pdbx_strand_id
1 'polypeptide(L)'
;MHTDNTALAESPGPAIDLDSLYAAPAERIQKAVRDRLSDFHEAYLRQASFFCLATAGERGLDASPRGGPPGFVQVLDERTVAFADWPGNNRIESLRNLQADDRLAMLFLFPGLDIFLRINGRGRISTDPHLLQELSEGRGTPKTATVVLVDEVLLHCGKAIHRSGLWNPSSQLDRSALPTVGQMMAALTQLADATAPAMDAAQQEQANAHYAHAVRHDLY
;
A
#
# COMPACT_ATOMS: atom_id res chain seq x y z
N MET A 1 1.01 15.30 -29.93
CA MET A 1 1.30 16.61 -29.31
C MET A 1 2.00 16.32 -27.98
N HIS A 2 3.33 16.39 -27.96
CA HIS A 2 4.08 16.37 -26.70
C HIS A 2 3.90 17.75 -26.07
N THR A 3 3.12 17.82 -25.00
CA THR A 3 3.14 18.98 -24.13
C THR A 3 4.45 18.92 -23.38
N ASP A 4 5.29 19.89 -23.67
CA ASP A 4 6.59 20.12 -23.01
C ASP A 4 6.34 20.29 -21.50
N ASN A 5 6.74 19.31 -20.71
CA ASN A 5 6.52 19.26 -19.26
C ASN A 5 7.63 19.97 -18.49
N THR A 6 8.37 20.87 -19.17
CA THR A 6 9.42 21.71 -18.55
C THR A 6 8.87 22.78 -17.60
N ALA A 7 7.55 23.06 -17.63
CA ALA A 7 6.94 24.10 -16.78
C ALA A 7 6.91 23.75 -15.27
N LEU A 8 7.12 22.47 -14.88
CA LEU A 8 7.21 22.09 -13.46
C LEU A 8 8.63 22.16 -12.88
N ALA A 9 9.63 22.45 -13.72
CA ALA A 9 11.03 22.62 -13.33
C ALA A 9 11.41 24.10 -13.11
N GLU A 10 10.48 25.02 -13.29
CA GLU A 10 10.68 26.42 -12.90
C GLU A 10 10.75 26.53 -11.39
N SER A 11 11.65 27.38 -10.90
CA SER A 11 11.90 27.65 -9.47
C SER A 11 10.59 27.65 -8.69
N PRO A 12 10.53 27.00 -7.51
CA PRO A 12 9.31 27.04 -6.70
C PRO A 12 8.92 28.51 -6.52
N GLY A 13 7.71 28.86 -6.91
CA GLY A 13 7.15 30.20 -6.71
C GLY A 13 7.29 30.62 -5.24
N PRO A 14 6.97 31.88 -4.88
CA PRO A 14 7.10 32.34 -3.52
C PRO A 14 6.43 31.36 -2.56
N ALA A 15 7.11 31.04 -1.45
CA ALA A 15 6.62 30.11 -0.46
C ALA A 15 5.19 30.50 -0.03
N ILE A 16 4.24 29.56 -0.17
CA ILE A 16 2.85 29.76 0.24
C ILE A 16 2.83 29.72 1.78
N ASP A 17 2.31 30.75 2.40
CA ASP A 17 2.03 30.77 3.85
C ASP A 17 0.77 29.93 4.12
N LEU A 18 0.98 28.65 4.45
CA LEU A 18 -0.10 27.69 4.73
C LEU A 18 -0.86 28.06 6.01
N ASP A 19 -0.21 28.67 6.98
CA ASP A 19 -0.84 29.04 8.25
C ASP A 19 -1.84 30.20 8.09
N SER A 20 -1.67 31.02 7.03
CA SER A 20 -2.68 32.02 6.65
C SER A 20 -3.93 31.43 5.97
N LEU A 21 -3.81 30.25 5.38
CA LEU A 21 -4.89 29.57 4.62
C LEU A 21 -5.66 28.55 5.45
N TYR A 22 -5.02 27.94 6.45
CA TYR A 22 -5.58 26.85 7.22
C TYR A 22 -5.55 27.16 8.72
N ALA A 23 -6.68 26.94 9.37
CA ALA A 23 -6.73 27.02 10.83
C ALA A 23 -5.97 25.83 11.46
N ALA A 24 -5.44 26.03 12.66
CA ALA A 24 -4.86 24.95 13.45
C ALA A 24 -5.88 23.83 13.69
N PRO A 25 -5.44 22.55 13.70
CA PRO A 25 -6.34 21.43 14.01
C PRO A 25 -6.98 21.61 15.39
N ALA A 26 -8.26 21.24 15.54
CA ALA A 26 -8.90 21.26 16.84
C ALA A 26 -8.14 20.41 17.86
N GLU A 27 -8.07 20.85 19.11
CA GLU A 27 -7.31 20.21 20.18
C GLU A 27 -7.64 18.71 20.33
N ARG A 28 -8.92 18.34 20.18
CA ARG A 28 -9.36 16.93 20.22
C ARG A 28 -8.71 16.06 19.13
N ILE A 29 -8.42 16.65 17.96
CA ILE A 29 -7.78 15.93 16.85
C ILE A 29 -6.29 15.75 17.14
N GLN A 30 -5.65 16.77 17.69
CA GLN A 30 -4.25 16.67 18.12
C GLN A 30 -4.08 15.62 19.22
N LYS A 31 -4.97 15.58 20.20
CA LYS A 31 -4.98 14.59 21.29
C LYS A 31 -5.32 13.17 20.85
N ALA A 32 -5.96 12.99 19.68
CA ALA A 32 -6.26 11.68 19.12
C ALA A 32 -5.03 10.99 18.51
N VAL A 33 -3.96 11.73 18.24
CA VAL A 33 -2.67 11.18 17.81
C VAL A 33 -1.98 10.57 19.03
N ARG A 34 -1.60 9.28 18.94
CA ARG A 34 -0.98 8.54 20.05
C ARG A 34 0.35 7.95 19.61
N ASP A 35 1.26 7.75 20.57
CA ASP A 35 2.55 7.10 20.38
C ASP A 35 2.50 5.58 20.61
N ARG A 36 1.31 5.05 20.88
CA ARG A 36 1.07 3.63 21.16
C ARG A 36 -0.36 3.22 20.77
N LEU A 37 -0.53 1.93 20.58
CA LEU A 37 -1.81 1.30 20.34
C LEU A 37 -2.66 1.31 21.61
N SER A 38 -3.96 1.31 21.45
CA SER A 38 -4.96 1.08 22.47
C SER A 38 -5.87 -0.06 22.03
N ASP A 39 -6.74 -0.54 22.92
CA ASP A 39 -7.68 -1.64 22.61
C ASP A 39 -8.53 -1.38 21.35
N PHE A 40 -8.88 -0.12 21.07
CA PHE A 40 -9.63 0.15 19.83
C PHE A 40 -8.76 0.10 18.58
N HIS A 41 -7.50 0.50 18.64
CA HIS A 41 -6.58 0.33 17.50
C HIS A 41 -6.36 -1.15 17.21
N GLU A 42 -6.19 -1.97 18.24
CA GLU A 42 -6.11 -3.41 18.11
C GLU A 42 -7.38 -4.02 17.53
N ALA A 43 -8.56 -3.56 17.97
CA ALA A 43 -9.84 -4.03 17.42
C ALA A 43 -9.93 -3.79 15.91
N TYR A 44 -9.45 -2.63 15.41
CA TYR A 44 -9.36 -2.35 13.98
C TYR A 44 -8.31 -3.23 13.29
N LEU A 45 -7.12 -3.39 13.88
CA LEU A 45 -6.06 -4.21 13.30
C LEU A 45 -6.48 -5.68 13.17
N ARG A 46 -7.24 -6.20 14.14
CA ARG A 46 -7.81 -7.56 14.08
C ARG A 46 -8.81 -7.76 12.91
N GLN A 47 -9.41 -6.70 12.40
CA GLN A 47 -10.34 -6.75 11.26
C GLN A 47 -9.67 -6.30 9.95
N ALA A 48 -8.44 -5.80 10.03
CA ALA A 48 -7.74 -5.31 8.86
C ALA A 48 -7.40 -6.46 7.90
N SER A 49 -7.75 -6.28 6.64
CA SER A 49 -7.41 -7.19 5.54
C SER A 49 -6.57 -6.50 4.45
N PHE A 50 -6.37 -5.18 4.56
CA PHE A 50 -5.63 -4.41 3.56
C PHE A 50 -5.02 -3.15 4.15
N PHE A 51 -3.79 -2.82 3.74
CA PHE A 51 -3.20 -1.50 3.92
C PHE A 51 -2.25 -1.13 2.77
N CYS A 52 -2.01 0.17 2.58
CA CYS A 52 -0.92 0.67 1.76
C CYS A 52 0.30 0.90 2.65
N LEU A 53 1.43 0.28 2.29
CA LEU A 53 2.74 0.49 2.91
C LEU A 53 3.48 1.57 2.13
N ALA A 54 3.84 2.66 2.79
CA ALA A 54 4.73 3.68 2.25
C ALA A 54 6.12 3.52 2.85
N THR A 55 7.15 3.56 2.01
CA THR A 55 8.56 3.51 2.38
C THR A 55 9.35 4.54 1.57
N ALA A 56 10.55 4.88 2.02
CA ALA A 56 11.46 5.78 1.31
C ALA A 56 12.78 5.06 0.99
N GLY A 57 13.33 5.33 -0.16
CA GLY A 57 14.62 4.80 -0.59
C GLY A 57 15.35 5.78 -1.50
N GLU A 58 16.52 5.40 -2.01
CA GLU A 58 17.34 6.25 -2.87
C GLU A 58 16.60 6.75 -4.12
N ARG A 59 15.64 6.00 -4.63
CA ARG A 59 14.82 6.36 -5.81
C ARG A 59 13.59 7.19 -5.46
N GLY A 60 13.42 7.61 -4.21
CA GLY A 60 12.26 8.37 -3.72
C GLY A 60 11.29 7.51 -2.91
N LEU A 61 10.02 7.91 -2.92
CA LEU A 61 8.96 7.25 -2.18
C LEU A 61 8.40 6.04 -2.95
N ASP A 62 8.05 4.99 -2.20
CA ASP A 62 7.35 3.82 -2.70
C ASP A 62 6.05 3.62 -1.92
N ALA A 63 4.98 3.24 -2.62
CA ALA A 63 3.70 2.89 -2.03
C ALA A 63 3.29 1.50 -2.56
N SER A 64 3.15 0.55 -1.66
CA SER A 64 2.95 -0.85 -2.00
C SER A 64 1.72 -1.42 -1.27
N PRO A 65 0.79 -2.10 -1.98
CA PRO A 65 -0.35 -2.74 -1.34
C PRO A 65 0.11 -3.95 -0.52
N ARG A 66 -0.54 -4.16 0.62
CA ARG A 66 -0.41 -5.34 1.46
C ARG A 66 -1.80 -5.84 1.82
N GLY A 67 -2.02 -7.14 1.73
CA GLY A 67 -3.31 -7.74 2.03
C GLY A 67 -3.18 -9.17 2.54
N GLY A 68 -4.16 -9.59 3.32
CA GLY A 68 -4.25 -10.92 3.91
C GLY A 68 -5.62 -11.14 4.55
N PRO A 69 -5.84 -12.29 5.21
CA PRO A 69 -7.04 -12.50 6.01
C PRO A 69 -7.13 -11.48 7.15
N PRO A 70 -8.33 -11.20 7.68
CA PRO A 70 -8.46 -10.35 8.86
C PRO A 70 -7.50 -10.76 9.98
N GLY A 71 -6.73 -9.79 10.49
CA GLY A 71 -5.71 -10.03 11.51
C GLY A 71 -4.33 -10.43 11.00
N PHE A 72 -4.08 -10.36 9.68
CA PHE A 72 -2.76 -10.65 9.09
C PHE A 72 -1.65 -9.69 9.57
N VAL A 73 -2.01 -8.54 10.14
CA VAL A 73 -1.11 -7.68 10.90
C VAL A 73 -1.31 -7.99 12.38
N GLN A 74 -0.31 -8.57 13.01
CA GLN A 74 -0.36 -8.96 14.42
C GLN A 74 0.16 -7.83 15.31
N VAL A 75 -0.51 -7.61 16.44
CA VAL A 75 -0.07 -6.73 17.51
C VAL A 75 0.76 -7.55 18.47
N LEU A 76 2.05 -7.24 18.57
CA LEU A 76 2.97 -7.94 19.47
C LEU A 76 2.97 -7.32 20.87
N ASP A 77 2.84 -6.00 20.94
CA ASP A 77 2.67 -5.22 22.16
C ASP A 77 2.06 -3.85 21.84
N GLU A 78 1.90 -2.98 22.84
CA GLU A 78 1.30 -1.65 22.68
C GLU A 78 2.04 -0.72 21.70
N ARG A 79 3.27 -1.05 21.30
CA ARG A 79 4.10 -0.24 20.39
C ARG A 79 4.63 -1.01 19.21
N THR A 80 4.29 -2.27 19.08
CA THR A 80 4.89 -3.13 18.06
C THR A 80 3.84 -3.92 17.31
N VAL A 81 3.87 -3.82 15.97
CA VAL A 81 3.09 -4.68 15.09
C VAL A 81 4.00 -5.45 14.15
N ALA A 82 3.53 -6.57 13.62
CA ALA A 82 4.27 -7.34 12.63
C ALA A 82 3.35 -7.87 11.53
N PHE A 83 3.88 -8.02 10.34
CA PHE A 83 3.20 -8.65 9.20
C PHE A 83 4.18 -9.46 8.35
N ALA A 84 3.66 -10.52 7.74
CA ALA A 84 4.43 -11.40 6.87
C ALA A 84 4.68 -10.79 5.49
N ASP A 85 5.82 -11.15 4.86
CA ASP A 85 6.05 -10.96 3.44
C ASP A 85 5.82 -12.28 2.70
N TRP A 86 4.81 -12.27 1.83
CA TRP A 86 4.42 -13.43 1.04
C TRP A 86 4.96 -13.36 -0.40
N PRO A 87 5.16 -14.51 -1.07
CA PRO A 87 5.60 -14.54 -2.45
C PRO A 87 4.68 -13.70 -3.35
N GLY A 88 5.31 -13.01 -4.30
CA GLY A 88 4.63 -12.20 -5.30
C GLY A 88 5.51 -12.12 -6.56
N ASN A 89 5.54 -10.97 -7.19
CA ASN A 89 6.35 -10.71 -8.40
C ASN A 89 7.87 -10.56 -8.12
N ASN A 90 8.34 -10.88 -6.92
CA ASN A 90 9.71 -10.71 -6.42
C ASN A 90 10.23 -9.25 -6.46
N ARG A 91 9.33 -8.28 -6.56
CA ARG A 91 9.66 -6.88 -6.36
C ARG A 91 9.70 -6.60 -4.87
N ILE A 92 10.91 -6.56 -4.33
CA ILE A 92 11.17 -6.39 -2.90
C ILE A 92 11.63 -4.96 -2.56
N GLU A 93 11.20 -3.97 -3.35
CA GLU A 93 11.61 -2.58 -3.19
C GLU A 93 11.32 -2.05 -1.79
N SER A 94 10.13 -2.32 -1.22
CA SER A 94 9.81 -1.89 0.15
C SER A 94 10.74 -2.50 1.19
N LEU A 95 11.16 -3.76 1.02
CA LEU A 95 12.13 -4.41 1.93
C LEU A 95 13.52 -3.77 1.79
N ARG A 96 13.95 -3.49 0.56
CA ARG A 96 15.24 -2.82 0.31
C ARG A 96 15.24 -1.39 0.86
N ASN A 97 14.13 -0.68 0.70
CA ASN A 97 13.98 0.65 1.25
C ASN A 97 14.12 0.62 2.78
N LEU A 98 13.45 -0.32 3.47
CA LEU A 98 13.54 -0.46 4.93
C LEU A 98 14.93 -0.86 5.44
N GLN A 99 15.81 -1.44 4.61
CA GLN A 99 17.21 -1.66 4.96
C GLN A 99 18.04 -0.37 4.91
N ALA A 100 17.66 0.58 4.06
CA ALA A 100 18.37 1.86 3.89
C ALA A 100 17.78 2.97 4.77
N ASP A 101 16.46 3.01 4.91
CA ASP A 101 15.71 3.98 5.71
C ASP A 101 14.55 3.25 6.39
N ASP A 102 14.60 3.14 7.71
CA ASP A 102 13.65 2.38 8.52
C ASP A 102 12.26 3.04 8.64
N ARG A 103 12.10 4.28 8.17
CA ARG A 103 10.83 5.02 8.24
C ARG A 103 9.79 4.44 7.30
N LEU A 104 8.59 4.27 7.82
CA LEU A 104 7.44 3.80 7.04
C LEU A 104 6.13 4.43 7.49
N ALA A 105 5.13 4.32 6.64
CA ALA A 105 3.75 4.58 7.02
C ALA A 105 2.84 3.45 6.51
N MET A 106 1.82 3.13 7.29
CA MET A 106 0.78 2.16 6.97
C MET A 106 -0.57 2.88 6.97
N LEU A 107 -1.31 2.80 5.86
CA LEU A 107 -2.66 3.34 5.76
C LEU A 107 -3.66 2.20 5.54
N PHE A 108 -4.38 1.86 6.58
CA PHE A 108 -5.39 0.80 6.55
C PHE A 108 -6.71 1.31 6.01
N LEU A 109 -7.32 0.53 5.12
CA LEU A 109 -8.67 0.71 4.60
C LEU A 109 -9.54 -0.44 5.09
N PHE A 110 -10.74 -0.12 5.53
CA PHE A 110 -11.70 -1.09 6.04
C PHE A 110 -12.92 -1.11 5.12
N PRO A 111 -13.13 -2.19 4.32
CA PRO A 111 -14.25 -2.27 3.40
C PRO A 111 -15.59 -1.98 4.09
N GLY A 112 -16.33 -1.02 3.55
CA GLY A 112 -17.63 -0.62 4.08
C GLY A 112 -17.60 0.35 5.26
N LEU A 113 -16.43 0.73 5.79
CA LEU A 113 -16.32 1.72 6.87
C LEU A 113 -15.76 3.05 6.37
N ASP A 114 -16.27 4.15 6.94
CA ASP A 114 -15.84 5.51 6.63
C ASP A 114 -14.74 6.00 7.57
N ILE A 115 -13.71 5.18 7.72
CA ILE A 115 -12.57 5.45 8.60
C ILE A 115 -11.31 4.81 8.03
N PHE A 116 -10.17 5.43 8.30
CA PHE A 116 -8.84 4.85 8.10
C PHE A 116 -8.11 4.73 9.43
N LEU A 117 -7.25 3.75 9.55
CA LEU A 117 -6.22 3.73 10.58
C LEU A 117 -4.88 4.05 9.91
N ARG A 118 -4.13 4.99 10.45
CA ARG A 118 -2.77 5.29 10.01
C ARG A 118 -1.79 4.98 11.14
N ILE A 119 -0.72 4.28 10.79
CA ILE A 119 0.44 4.06 11.64
C ILE A 119 1.66 4.62 10.91
N ASN A 120 2.39 5.50 11.58
CA ASN A 120 3.74 5.89 11.18
C ASN A 120 4.71 5.25 12.15
N GLY A 121 5.87 4.82 11.66
CA GLY A 121 6.82 4.12 12.51
C GLY A 121 8.11 3.75 11.80
N ARG A 122 8.83 2.83 12.44
CA ARG A 122 10.11 2.31 11.98
C ARG A 122 10.02 0.82 11.78
N GLY A 123 10.39 0.37 10.58
CA GLY A 123 10.31 -1.02 10.17
C GLY A 123 11.67 -1.71 10.17
N ARG A 124 11.73 -2.93 10.64
CA ARG A 124 12.88 -3.81 10.46
C ARG A 124 12.44 -5.14 9.89
N ILE A 125 13.26 -5.71 9.03
CA ILE A 125 13.02 -7.04 8.48
C ILE A 125 13.50 -8.08 9.50
N SER A 126 12.69 -9.10 9.72
CA SER A 126 12.98 -10.21 10.62
C SER A 126 12.93 -11.55 9.87
N THR A 127 13.84 -12.43 10.22
CA THR A 127 13.86 -13.84 9.83
C THR A 127 13.77 -14.76 11.05
N ASP A 128 13.31 -14.22 12.19
CA ASP A 128 13.14 -15.00 13.42
C ASP A 128 12.15 -16.15 13.20
N PRO A 129 12.55 -17.41 13.39
CA PRO A 129 11.69 -18.55 13.09
C PRO A 129 10.41 -18.61 13.93
N HIS A 130 10.44 -18.13 15.18
CA HIS A 130 9.25 -18.11 16.03
C HIS A 130 8.23 -17.12 15.50
N LEU A 131 8.67 -15.89 15.18
CA LEU A 131 7.81 -14.88 14.60
C LEU A 131 7.24 -15.33 13.25
N LEU A 132 8.08 -15.92 12.37
CA LEU A 132 7.63 -16.43 11.08
C LEU A 132 6.61 -17.56 11.24
N GLN A 133 6.76 -18.39 12.25
CA GLN A 133 5.79 -19.46 12.56
C GLN A 133 4.46 -18.88 13.05
N GLU A 134 4.48 -17.84 13.89
CA GLU A 134 3.27 -17.17 14.38
C GLU A 134 2.53 -16.44 13.24
N LEU A 135 3.26 -15.90 12.26
CA LEU A 135 2.71 -15.23 11.09
C LEU A 135 2.37 -16.21 9.95
N SER A 136 2.56 -17.52 10.16
CA SER A 136 2.23 -18.52 9.14
C SER A 136 0.73 -18.58 8.89
N GLU A 137 0.36 -18.67 7.63
CA GLU A 137 -1.01 -18.86 7.18
C GLU A 137 -1.14 -20.22 6.51
N GLY A 138 -2.27 -20.88 6.65
CA GLY A 138 -2.62 -22.29 6.33
C GLY A 138 -1.87 -23.03 5.22
N ARG A 139 -1.07 -22.39 4.39
CA ARG A 139 -0.33 -22.98 3.27
C ARG A 139 1.18 -22.79 3.32
N GLY A 140 1.71 -22.07 4.28
CA GLY A 140 3.15 -21.88 4.33
C GLY A 140 3.65 -20.96 5.43
N THR A 141 4.96 -20.97 5.62
CA THR A 141 5.70 -20.05 6.47
C THR A 141 6.31 -18.96 5.58
N PRO A 142 6.14 -17.67 5.91
CA PRO A 142 6.71 -16.57 5.14
C PRO A 142 8.24 -16.60 5.19
N LYS A 143 8.90 -16.02 4.19
CA LYS A 143 10.37 -15.91 4.16
C LYS A 143 10.90 -14.86 5.12
N THR A 144 10.17 -13.78 5.28
CA THR A 144 10.50 -12.66 6.16
C THR A 144 9.24 -12.08 6.76
N ALA A 145 9.42 -11.35 7.86
CA ALA A 145 8.40 -10.49 8.44
C ALA A 145 8.93 -9.06 8.53
N THR A 146 8.06 -8.08 8.43
CA THR A 146 8.36 -6.70 8.80
C THR A 146 7.82 -6.46 10.22
N VAL A 147 8.70 -6.10 11.13
CA VAL A 147 8.36 -5.67 12.50
C VAL A 147 8.39 -4.17 12.54
N VAL A 148 7.31 -3.54 12.99
CA VAL A 148 7.12 -2.08 13.00
C VAL A 148 7.04 -1.59 14.43
N LEU A 149 7.96 -0.72 14.81
CA LEU A 149 7.85 0.08 16.02
C LEU A 149 6.98 1.30 15.71
N VAL A 150 5.91 1.47 16.45
CA VAL A 150 4.93 2.56 16.27
C VAL A 150 5.47 3.85 16.86
N ASP A 151 5.66 4.86 16.03
CA ASP A 151 5.97 6.24 16.45
C ASP A 151 4.68 7.04 16.64
N GLU A 152 3.69 6.81 15.75
CA GLU A 152 2.42 7.51 15.76
C GLU A 152 1.28 6.62 15.23
N VAL A 153 0.15 6.65 15.90
CA VAL A 153 -1.08 6.02 15.42
C VAL A 153 -2.27 6.95 15.57
N LEU A 154 -3.14 6.98 14.56
CA LEU A 154 -4.38 7.74 14.63
C LEU A 154 -5.46 7.16 13.71
N LEU A 155 -6.73 7.39 14.10
CA LEU A 155 -7.88 7.14 13.26
C LEU A 155 -8.17 8.39 12.41
N HIS A 156 -8.25 8.20 11.11
CA HIS A 156 -8.53 9.23 10.13
C HIS A 156 -10.01 9.18 9.70
N CYS A 157 -10.64 10.36 9.55
CA CYS A 157 -12.01 10.43 9.07
C CYS A 157 -12.14 10.00 7.60
N GLY A 158 -13.25 9.34 7.27
CA GLY A 158 -13.55 8.81 5.95
C GLY A 158 -14.08 9.82 4.92
N LYS A 159 -13.85 11.13 5.08
CA LYS A 159 -14.34 12.14 4.12
C LYS A 159 -13.86 11.87 2.68
N ALA A 160 -12.67 11.32 2.50
CA ALA A 160 -12.16 10.94 1.19
C ALA A 160 -12.97 9.79 0.58
N ILE A 161 -13.32 8.79 1.40
CA ILE A 161 -14.17 7.65 1.00
C ILE A 161 -15.55 8.17 0.52
N HIS A 162 -16.17 9.05 1.30
CA HIS A 162 -17.46 9.63 0.94
C HIS A 162 -17.40 10.45 -0.36
N ARG A 163 -16.40 11.32 -0.50
CA ARG A 163 -16.25 12.14 -1.72
C ARG A 163 -16.02 11.30 -2.97
N SER A 164 -15.30 10.19 -2.86
CA SER A 164 -15.02 9.30 -3.99
C SER A 164 -16.13 8.28 -4.23
N GLY A 165 -17.05 8.09 -3.27
CA GLY A 165 -18.03 7.01 -3.29
C GLY A 165 -17.38 5.62 -3.26
N LEU A 166 -16.19 5.47 -2.66
CA LEU A 166 -15.32 4.28 -2.79
C LEU A 166 -16.06 2.96 -2.50
N TRP A 167 -16.94 2.95 -1.50
CA TRP A 167 -17.71 1.75 -1.12
C TRP A 167 -19.07 1.65 -1.81
N ASN A 168 -19.42 2.63 -2.66
CA ASN A 168 -20.69 2.59 -3.37
C ASN A 168 -20.63 1.52 -4.48
N PRO A 169 -21.60 0.60 -4.58
CA PRO A 169 -21.66 -0.36 -5.68
C PRO A 169 -21.60 0.28 -7.07
N SER A 170 -22.14 1.49 -7.22
CA SER A 170 -22.10 2.24 -8.49
C SER A 170 -20.72 2.76 -8.87
N SER A 171 -19.73 2.73 -7.95
CA SER A 171 -18.34 3.11 -8.21
C SER A 171 -17.52 1.97 -8.81
N GLN A 172 -18.07 0.76 -8.90
CA GLN A 172 -17.40 -0.35 -9.56
C GLN A 172 -17.27 -0.08 -11.06
N LEU A 173 -16.03 -0.13 -11.54
CA LEU A 173 -15.76 0.11 -12.95
C LEU A 173 -16.18 -1.09 -13.80
N ASP A 174 -16.75 -0.82 -14.98
CA ASP A 174 -16.88 -1.81 -16.01
C ASP A 174 -15.47 -2.16 -16.53
N ARG A 175 -15.13 -3.44 -16.53
CA ARG A 175 -13.83 -3.93 -17.02
C ARG A 175 -13.55 -3.54 -18.46
N SER A 176 -14.58 -3.37 -19.28
CA SER A 176 -14.45 -2.93 -20.67
C SER A 176 -14.06 -1.46 -20.83
N ALA A 177 -14.20 -0.66 -19.76
CA ALA A 177 -13.84 0.76 -19.76
C ALA A 177 -12.32 1.01 -19.70
N LEU A 178 -11.51 -0.02 -19.40
CA LEU A 178 -10.07 0.10 -19.23
C LEU A 178 -9.32 -0.94 -20.08
N PRO A 179 -8.07 -0.62 -20.51
CA PRO A 179 -7.23 -1.58 -21.17
C PRO A 179 -7.03 -2.85 -20.33
N THR A 180 -7.02 -4.00 -20.98
CA THR A 180 -6.70 -5.27 -20.32
C THR A 180 -5.21 -5.35 -19.99
N VAL A 181 -4.83 -6.28 -19.08
CA VAL A 181 -3.41 -6.52 -18.75
C VAL A 181 -2.61 -6.92 -19.99
N GLY A 182 -3.17 -7.77 -20.86
CA GLY A 182 -2.53 -8.16 -22.12
C GLY A 182 -2.28 -6.97 -23.06
N GLN A 183 -3.25 -6.07 -23.18
CA GLN A 183 -3.09 -4.82 -23.96
C GLN A 183 -2.02 -3.90 -23.36
N MET A 184 -2.00 -3.75 -22.03
CA MET A 184 -0.98 -2.96 -21.35
C MET A 184 0.41 -3.57 -21.54
N MET A 185 0.56 -4.89 -21.39
CA MET A 185 1.83 -5.58 -21.61
C MET A 185 2.33 -5.40 -23.05
N ALA A 186 1.46 -5.56 -24.03
CA ALA A 186 1.79 -5.34 -25.43
C ALA A 186 2.31 -3.91 -25.69
N ALA A 187 1.61 -2.90 -25.16
CA ALA A 187 2.00 -1.50 -25.31
C ALA A 187 3.34 -1.20 -24.61
N LEU A 188 3.54 -1.69 -23.38
CA LEU A 188 4.77 -1.46 -22.62
C LEU A 188 5.98 -2.15 -23.27
N THR A 189 5.80 -3.34 -23.86
CA THR A 189 6.87 -4.03 -24.62
C THR A 189 7.31 -3.18 -25.81
N GLN A 190 6.36 -2.65 -26.57
CA GLN A 190 6.65 -1.79 -27.72
C GLN A 190 7.29 -0.44 -27.31
N LEU A 191 6.93 0.11 -26.15
CA LEU A 191 7.55 1.33 -25.61
C LEU A 191 8.99 1.08 -25.15
N ALA A 192 9.27 -0.11 -24.60
CA ALA A 192 10.61 -0.48 -24.14
C ALA A 192 11.53 -0.83 -25.31
N ASP A 193 11.02 -1.49 -26.35
CA ASP A 193 11.72 -1.85 -27.57
C ASP A 193 10.79 -1.81 -28.77
N ALA A 194 10.93 -0.75 -29.57
CA ALA A 194 10.11 -0.56 -30.78
C ALA A 194 10.34 -1.64 -31.87
N THR A 195 11.42 -2.41 -31.76
CA THR A 195 11.74 -3.52 -32.68
C THR A 195 11.22 -4.87 -32.19
N ALA A 196 10.72 -4.94 -30.94
CA ALA A 196 10.15 -6.16 -30.42
C ALA A 196 8.93 -6.59 -31.25
N PRO A 197 8.70 -7.90 -31.45
CA PRO A 197 7.51 -8.39 -32.13
C PRO A 197 6.26 -7.93 -31.37
N ALA A 198 5.30 -7.38 -32.09
CA ALA A 198 4.01 -6.98 -31.49
C ALA A 198 3.25 -8.22 -31.01
N MET A 199 2.71 -8.16 -29.80
CA MET A 199 1.84 -9.22 -29.27
C MET A 199 0.54 -9.25 -30.08
N ASP A 200 0.20 -10.41 -30.63
CA ASP A 200 -1.08 -10.63 -31.27
C ASP A 200 -2.24 -10.76 -30.25
N ALA A 201 -3.48 -10.85 -30.76
CA ALA A 201 -4.66 -10.94 -29.90
C ALA A 201 -4.68 -12.22 -29.04
N ALA A 202 -4.16 -13.33 -29.54
CA ALA A 202 -4.11 -14.58 -28.77
C ALA A 202 -3.09 -14.50 -27.63
N GLN A 203 -1.94 -13.88 -27.86
CA GLN A 203 -0.93 -13.65 -26.84
C GLN A 203 -1.43 -12.67 -25.76
N GLN A 204 -2.15 -11.61 -26.14
CA GLN A 204 -2.78 -10.71 -25.20
C GLN A 204 -3.82 -11.41 -24.33
N GLU A 205 -4.64 -12.27 -24.94
CA GLU A 205 -5.65 -13.04 -24.18
C GLU A 205 -4.99 -14.08 -23.27
N GLN A 206 -3.93 -14.73 -23.68
CA GLN A 206 -3.13 -15.62 -22.84
C GLN A 206 -2.56 -14.86 -21.62
N ALA A 207 -2.06 -13.64 -21.82
CA ALA A 207 -1.56 -12.79 -20.72
C ALA A 207 -2.69 -12.41 -19.75
N ASN A 208 -3.88 -12.09 -20.27
CA ASN A 208 -5.07 -11.83 -19.44
C ASN A 208 -5.46 -13.05 -18.58
N ALA A 209 -5.51 -14.23 -19.20
CA ALA A 209 -5.85 -15.47 -18.51
C ALA A 209 -4.81 -15.84 -17.44
N HIS A 210 -3.52 -15.71 -17.77
CA HIS A 210 -2.43 -15.93 -16.82
C HIS A 210 -2.53 -14.99 -15.61
N TYR A 211 -2.69 -13.69 -15.84
CA TYR A 211 -2.88 -12.71 -14.76
C TYR A 211 -4.09 -13.01 -13.90
N ALA A 212 -5.25 -13.32 -14.54
CA ALA A 212 -6.47 -13.64 -13.83
C ALA A 212 -6.34 -14.92 -12.97
N HIS A 213 -5.52 -15.88 -13.40
CA HIS A 213 -5.18 -17.07 -12.63
C HIS A 213 -4.27 -16.71 -11.44
N ALA A 214 -3.15 -16.02 -11.71
CA ALA A 214 -2.13 -15.71 -10.72
C ALA A 214 -2.70 -14.91 -9.53
N VAL A 215 -3.52 -13.87 -9.78
CA VAL A 215 -4.11 -13.06 -8.71
C VAL A 215 -5.12 -13.80 -7.82
N ARG A 216 -5.49 -15.03 -8.17
CA ARG A 216 -6.45 -15.84 -7.40
C ARG A 216 -5.85 -17.09 -6.79
N HIS A 217 -4.79 -17.62 -7.40
CA HIS A 217 -4.28 -18.97 -7.08
C HIS A 217 -2.82 -18.99 -6.64
N ASP A 218 -2.03 -17.98 -7.04
CA ASP A 218 -0.60 -17.92 -6.71
C ASP A 218 -0.37 -16.92 -5.55
N LEU A 219 -1.15 -17.09 -4.47
CA LEU A 219 -1.16 -16.14 -3.34
C LEU A 219 -0.07 -16.44 -2.29
N TYR A 220 0.43 -17.72 -2.23
CA TYR A 220 1.36 -18.21 -1.20
C TYR A 220 2.44 -19.11 -1.78
#